data_12e49b3c834e4d7b15eeb2a40492632c
#
_entry.id   12e49b3c834e4d7b15eeb2a40492632c
#
_cell.length_a   1.000
_cell.length_b   1.000
_cell.length_c   1.000
_cell.angle_alpha   90.00
_cell.angle_beta   90.00
_cell.angle_gamma   90.00
#
_symmetry.space_group_name_H-M   'P 1'
#
loop_
_entity.id
_entity.type
_entity.pdbx_description
1 polymer ?
#
loop_
_entity_poly.entity_id
_entity_poly.type
_entity_poly.pdbx_seq_one_letter_code
_entity_poly.pdbx_strand_id
1 'polypeptide(L)'
;MLEPWAYVGSEPAASAPGKQVRVLVLYPQLTANYGDRGNVLLLQRELEDRGCDVCVEEHGLGDVLPAAFYDAYLIGGAMPHERELIANDLRAGMAQHLAQAVDAGSVLLAVAGGLAALGDAGVLPVRAEPGDMEPAHAYAKLLVPGGEGELLAGYQMHAERYYLDNPRNALACMSAGYGNNGEDGTEGVRINNAYGTTLHGPALMRSRWLLERLADDILRRRGESGVDDA
;
A
#
# COMPACT_ATOMS: atom_id res chain seq x y z
N MET A 1 -10.21 16.80 -24.86
CA MET A 1 -9.74 16.92 -23.46
C MET A 1 -10.58 15.95 -22.67
N LEU A 2 -9.99 14.84 -22.20
CA LEU A 2 -10.66 13.94 -21.29
C LEU A 2 -10.54 14.56 -19.90
N GLU A 3 -11.67 14.75 -19.24
CA GLU A 3 -11.73 15.20 -17.85
C GLU A 3 -10.88 14.28 -16.98
N PRO A 4 -10.01 14.83 -16.12
CA PRO A 4 -9.28 13.99 -15.20
C PRO A 4 -10.24 13.45 -14.14
N TRP A 5 -10.45 12.13 -14.20
CA TRP A 5 -10.78 11.25 -13.08
C TRP A 5 -11.92 11.69 -12.13
N ALA A 6 -13.13 11.89 -12.65
CA ALA A 6 -14.29 11.81 -11.77
C ALA A 6 -14.38 10.35 -11.29
N TYR A 7 -14.16 10.11 -9.99
CA TYR A 7 -14.72 8.92 -9.35
C TYR A 7 -16.22 8.94 -9.66
N VAL A 8 -16.69 7.96 -10.44
CA VAL A 8 -18.13 7.74 -10.60
C VAL A 8 -18.57 7.06 -9.31
N GLY A 9 -18.61 7.84 -8.23
CA GLY A 9 -19.31 7.47 -7.03
C GLY A 9 -20.78 7.77 -7.25
N SER A 10 -21.66 6.78 -7.07
CA SER A 10 -23.03 7.02 -6.66
C SER A 10 -23.00 8.02 -5.50
N GLU A 11 -23.91 9.02 -5.51
CA GLU A 11 -24.04 9.93 -4.35
C GLU A 11 -24.04 9.11 -3.07
N PRO A 12 -23.16 9.43 -2.10
CA PRO A 12 -23.09 8.65 -0.88
C PRO A 12 -24.46 8.72 -0.18
N ALA A 13 -25.04 7.57 0.11
CA ALA A 13 -26.18 7.50 1.01
C ALA A 13 -25.74 8.18 2.32
N ALA A 14 -26.56 9.09 2.86
CA ALA A 14 -26.22 9.84 4.06
C ALA A 14 -25.83 8.87 5.19
N SER A 15 -24.52 8.77 5.45
CA SER A 15 -23.98 7.87 6.47
C SER A 15 -24.25 8.40 7.87
N ALA A 16 -24.41 7.48 8.80
CA ALA A 16 -24.50 7.82 10.22
C ALA A 16 -23.20 8.53 10.66
N PRO A 17 -23.27 9.62 11.45
CA PRO A 17 -22.07 10.30 11.94
C PRO A 17 -21.17 9.33 12.71
N GLY A 18 -19.91 9.17 12.26
CA GLY A 18 -18.90 8.36 12.93
C GLY A 18 -18.33 7.20 12.11
N LYS A 19 -18.90 6.84 10.97
CA LYS A 19 -18.45 5.69 10.15
C LYS A 19 -17.65 6.06 8.89
N GLN A 20 -17.27 7.34 8.70
CA GLN A 20 -16.49 7.72 7.53
C GLN A 20 -15.03 7.30 7.67
N VAL A 21 -14.60 6.37 6.82
CA VAL A 21 -13.20 5.97 6.65
C VAL A 21 -12.53 6.92 5.67
N ARG A 22 -11.40 7.50 6.04
CA ARG A 22 -10.64 8.40 5.18
C ARG A 22 -9.40 7.71 4.63
N VAL A 23 -9.30 7.67 3.31
CA VAL A 23 -8.17 7.07 2.57
C VAL A 23 -7.44 8.16 1.79
N LEU A 24 -6.12 8.25 1.93
CA LEU A 24 -5.28 9.16 1.16
C LEU A 24 -4.46 8.39 0.14
N VAL A 25 -4.62 8.74 -1.14
CA VAL A 25 -3.82 8.21 -2.24
C VAL A 25 -2.67 9.17 -2.50
N LEU A 26 -1.45 8.66 -2.35
CA LEU A 26 -0.23 9.46 -2.47
C LEU A 26 0.26 9.46 -3.92
N TYR A 27 0.48 10.65 -4.47
CA TYR A 27 1.07 10.90 -5.79
C TYR A 27 0.40 10.14 -6.93
N PRO A 28 -0.95 10.11 -7.02
CA PRO A 28 -1.65 9.27 -8.00
C PRO A 28 -1.26 9.57 -9.46
N GLN A 29 -0.86 10.80 -9.77
CA GLN A 29 -0.41 11.20 -11.11
C GLN A 29 0.93 10.56 -11.50
N LEU A 30 1.73 10.12 -10.53
CA LEU A 30 3.05 9.51 -10.72
C LEU A 30 3.06 7.99 -10.47
N THR A 31 2.03 7.46 -9.78
CA THR A 31 2.01 6.08 -9.27
C THR A 31 0.89 5.21 -9.83
N ALA A 32 0.14 5.67 -10.85
CA ALA A 32 -1.00 4.93 -11.41
C ALA A 32 -0.63 3.99 -12.59
N ASN A 33 0.67 3.82 -12.89
CA ASN A 33 1.14 3.27 -14.16
C ASN A 33 0.84 1.76 -14.35
N TYR A 34 0.68 0.99 -13.27
CA TYR A 34 0.61 -0.48 -13.32
C TYR A 34 -0.73 -1.05 -12.82
N GLY A 35 -1.78 -0.25 -12.87
CA GLY A 35 -3.12 -0.65 -12.40
C GLY A 35 -3.28 -0.56 -10.88
N ASP A 36 -2.38 0.09 -10.17
CA ASP A 36 -2.39 0.21 -8.70
C ASP A 36 -3.61 0.96 -8.16
N ARG A 37 -4.27 1.76 -9.00
CA ARG A 37 -5.61 2.30 -8.71
C ARG A 37 -6.62 1.20 -8.35
N GLY A 38 -6.45 0.00 -8.88
CA GLY A 38 -7.27 -1.15 -8.53
C GLY A 38 -7.18 -1.52 -7.06
N ASN A 39 -6.03 -1.30 -6.40
CA ASN A 39 -5.90 -1.51 -4.96
C ASN A 39 -6.79 -0.54 -4.16
N VAL A 40 -6.85 0.72 -4.59
CA VAL A 40 -7.72 1.74 -3.97
C VAL A 40 -9.19 1.36 -4.11
N LEU A 41 -9.62 1.00 -5.32
CA LEU A 41 -11.02 0.64 -5.62
C LEU A 41 -11.45 -0.63 -4.86
N LEU A 42 -10.57 -1.62 -4.76
CA LEU A 42 -10.85 -2.85 -4.03
C LEU A 42 -10.98 -2.60 -2.53
N LEU A 43 -10.07 -1.82 -1.95
CA LEU A 43 -10.13 -1.49 -0.53
C LEU A 43 -11.36 -0.62 -0.21
N GLN A 44 -11.66 0.36 -1.05
CA GLN A 44 -12.88 1.16 -0.92
C GLN A 44 -14.12 0.27 -0.94
N ARG A 45 -14.24 -0.61 -1.93
CA ARG A 45 -15.38 -1.51 -2.07
C ARG A 45 -15.52 -2.47 -0.89
N GLU A 46 -14.42 -3.06 -0.41
CA GLU A 46 -14.42 -3.94 0.74
C GLU A 46 -14.93 -3.24 2.01
N LEU A 47 -14.51 -1.98 2.22
CA LEU A 47 -14.97 -1.17 3.35
C LEU A 47 -16.43 -0.75 3.22
N GLU A 48 -16.88 -0.40 2.01
CA GLU A 48 -18.28 -0.09 1.71
C GLU A 48 -19.19 -1.31 1.95
N ASP A 49 -18.76 -2.51 1.52
CA ASP A 49 -19.50 -3.77 1.75
C ASP A 49 -19.59 -4.12 3.25
N ARG A 50 -18.68 -3.60 4.08
CA ARG A 50 -18.72 -3.67 5.55
C ARG A 50 -19.52 -2.53 6.20
N GLY A 51 -20.18 -1.70 5.39
CA GLY A 51 -21.09 -0.63 5.84
C GLY A 51 -20.39 0.67 6.22
N CYS A 52 -19.14 0.89 5.78
CA CYS A 52 -18.45 2.16 5.95
C CYS A 52 -18.83 3.16 4.86
N ASP A 53 -18.83 4.45 5.20
CA ASP A 53 -18.74 5.54 4.24
C ASP A 53 -17.26 5.81 3.99
N VAL A 54 -16.79 5.74 2.73
CA VAL A 54 -15.36 5.84 2.40
C VAL A 54 -15.10 7.12 1.61
N CYS A 55 -14.27 7.99 2.19
CA CYS A 55 -13.78 9.19 1.52
C CYS A 55 -12.35 8.95 1.02
N VAL A 56 -12.16 8.99 -0.29
CA VAL A 56 -10.85 8.88 -0.92
C VAL A 56 -10.39 10.26 -1.38
N GLU A 57 -9.24 10.68 -0.86
CA GLU A 57 -8.60 11.94 -1.19
C GLU A 57 -7.24 11.68 -1.85
N GLU A 58 -6.71 12.64 -2.58
CA GLU A 58 -5.43 12.55 -3.27
C GLU A 58 -4.44 13.58 -2.71
N HIS A 59 -3.16 13.22 -2.72
CA HIS A 59 -2.05 14.09 -2.33
C HIS A 59 -0.95 14.02 -3.39
N GLY A 60 -0.69 15.14 -4.04
CA GLY A 60 0.31 15.30 -5.09
C GLY A 60 1.61 15.94 -4.62
N LEU A 61 2.53 16.17 -5.57
CA LEU A 61 3.78 16.89 -5.28
C LEU A 61 3.50 18.33 -4.83
N GLY A 62 4.11 18.73 -3.71
CA GLY A 62 4.03 20.08 -3.18
C GLY A 62 2.70 20.42 -2.51
N ASP A 63 1.80 19.48 -2.35
CA ASP A 63 0.55 19.71 -1.64
C ASP A 63 0.81 19.96 -0.15
N VAL A 64 -0.12 20.69 0.46
CA VAL A 64 -0.04 20.99 1.90
C VAL A 64 -0.24 19.72 2.72
N LEU A 65 0.62 19.52 3.73
CA LEU A 65 0.51 18.38 4.63
C LEU A 65 -0.87 18.29 5.26
N PRO A 66 -1.45 17.07 5.36
CA PRO A 66 -2.71 16.89 6.04
C PRO A 66 -2.66 17.33 7.51
N ALA A 67 -3.68 18.04 7.96
CA ALA A 67 -3.79 18.48 9.36
C ALA A 67 -4.09 17.34 10.34
N ALA A 68 -4.58 16.20 9.86
CA ALA A 68 -4.93 15.01 10.66
C ALA A 68 -4.54 13.74 9.92
N PHE A 69 -4.38 12.64 10.66
CA PHE A 69 -4.10 11.34 10.07
C PHE A 69 -5.33 10.77 9.36
N TYR A 70 -5.08 10.10 8.25
CA TYR A 70 -6.04 9.26 7.54
C TYR A 70 -6.06 7.86 8.16
N ASP A 71 -7.13 7.11 7.91
CA ASP A 71 -7.23 5.72 8.35
C ASP A 71 -6.32 4.82 7.51
N ALA A 72 -6.19 5.15 6.21
CA ALA A 72 -5.28 4.46 5.31
C ALA A 72 -4.57 5.42 4.35
N TYR A 73 -3.37 5.02 3.94
CA TYR A 73 -2.54 5.65 2.92
C TYR A 73 -2.16 4.60 1.87
N LEU A 74 -2.28 4.94 0.58
CA LEU A 74 -1.88 4.06 -0.51
C LEU A 74 -0.93 4.79 -1.47
N ILE A 75 0.15 4.11 -1.84
CA ILE A 75 1.09 4.58 -2.86
C ILE A 75 1.36 3.44 -3.86
N GLY A 76 1.12 3.71 -5.14
CA GLY A 76 1.34 2.75 -6.22
C GLY A 76 2.77 2.68 -6.73
N GLY A 77 2.98 1.91 -7.79
CA GLY A 77 4.27 1.77 -8.46
C GLY A 77 4.67 3.04 -9.20
N ALA A 78 5.92 3.44 -9.05
CA ALA A 78 6.52 4.59 -9.71
C ALA A 78 7.72 4.16 -10.57
N MET A 79 7.94 4.84 -11.67
CA MET A 79 9.17 4.70 -12.46
C MET A 79 10.37 5.33 -11.72
N PRO A 80 11.63 4.97 -12.04
CA PRO A 80 12.80 5.47 -11.31
C PRO A 80 12.87 6.99 -11.16
N HIS A 81 12.54 7.73 -12.23
CA HIS A 81 12.53 9.20 -12.19
C HIS A 81 11.42 9.75 -11.27
N GLU A 82 10.24 9.17 -11.34
CA GLU A 82 9.09 9.54 -10.49
C GLU A 82 9.36 9.21 -9.02
N ARG A 83 10.00 8.07 -8.75
CA ARG A 83 10.46 7.67 -7.42
C ARG A 83 11.33 8.74 -6.78
N GLU A 84 12.30 9.30 -7.52
CA GLU A 84 13.19 10.35 -6.99
C GLU A 84 12.41 11.63 -6.64
N LEU A 85 11.48 12.06 -7.49
CA LEU A 85 10.60 13.20 -7.22
C LEU A 85 9.77 12.98 -5.97
N ILE A 86 9.14 11.82 -5.85
CA ILE A 86 8.32 11.42 -4.70
C ILE A 86 9.17 11.39 -3.43
N ALA A 87 10.34 10.76 -3.46
CA ALA A 87 11.21 10.66 -2.28
C ALA A 87 11.68 12.03 -1.78
N ASN A 88 11.94 12.97 -2.69
CA ASN A 88 12.31 14.34 -2.33
C ASN A 88 11.15 15.10 -1.68
N ASP A 89 9.95 14.97 -2.23
CA ASP A 89 8.76 15.60 -1.67
C ASP A 89 8.39 14.99 -0.30
N LEU A 90 8.45 13.67 -0.17
CA LEU A 90 8.27 12.98 1.11
C LEU A 90 9.19 13.54 2.20
N ARG A 91 10.49 13.73 1.90
CA ARG A 91 11.46 14.29 2.86
C ARG A 91 11.15 15.72 3.27
N ALA A 92 10.39 16.47 2.47
CA ALA A 92 9.99 17.84 2.80
C ALA A 92 8.95 17.92 3.95
N GLY A 93 8.40 16.76 4.39
CA GLY A 93 7.51 16.73 5.56
C GLY A 93 6.59 15.51 5.62
N MET A 94 6.12 15.02 4.48
CA MET A 94 5.17 13.90 4.43
C MET A 94 5.75 12.61 5.02
N ALA A 95 7.06 12.37 4.94
CA ALA A 95 7.70 11.19 5.54
C ALA A 95 7.49 11.11 7.05
N GLN A 96 7.68 12.23 7.77
CA GLN A 96 7.44 12.29 9.20
C GLN A 96 5.95 12.09 9.53
N HIS A 97 5.06 12.71 8.75
CA HIS A 97 3.61 12.53 8.90
C HIS A 97 3.21 11.06 8.75
N LEU A 98 3.70 10.36 7.71
CA LEU A 98 3.41 8.95 7.47
C LEU A 98 3.94 8.04 8.58
N ALA A 99 5.19 8.26 9.04
CA ALA A 99 5.75 7.49 10.14
C ALA A 99 4.89 7.63 11.41
N GLN A 100 4.51 8.85 11.78
CA GLN A 100 3.64 9.10 12.93
C GLN A 100 2.22 8.51 12.74
N ALA A 101 1.68 8.54 11.52
CA ALA A 101 0.37 7.96 11.23
C ALA A 101 0.38 6.43 11.38
N VAL A 102 1.42 5.76 10.88
CA VAL A 102 1.61 4.30 11.02
C VAL A 102 1.79 3.92 12.49
N ASP A 103 2.59 4.69 13.25
CA ASP A 103 2.76 4.48 14.69
C ASP A 103 1.44 4.70 15.46
N ALA A 104 0.57 5.59 14.98
CA ALA A 104 -0.78 5.80 15.50
C ALA A 104 -1.81 4.76 15.00
N GLY A 105 -1.37 3.72 14.28
CA GLY A 105 -2.18 2.61 13.81
C GLY A 105 -2.83 2.78 12.44
N SER A 106 -2.52 3.85 11.68
CA SER A 106 -2.98 3.99 10.30
C SER A 106 -2.42 2.87 9.43
N VAL A 107 -3.20 2.43 8.43
CA VAL A 107 -2.75 1.45 7.45
C VAL A 107 -1.97 2.15 6.34
N LEU A 108 -0.86 1.56 5.90
CA LEU A 108 -0.10 2.00 4.74
C LEU A 108 0.08 0.84 3.77
N LEU A 109 -0.33 1.00 2.52
CA LEU A 109 -0.03 0.06 1.43
C LEU A 109 0.88 0.73 0.41
N ALA A 110 2.03 0.11 0.14
CA ALA A 110 3.02 0.58 -0.82
C ALA A 110 3.35 -0.48 -1.87
N VAL A 111 3.45 -0.08 -3.15
CA VAL A 111 3.74 -1.00 -4.26
C VAL A 111 5.02 -0.56 -4.97
N ALA A 112 5.94 -1.49 -5.15
CA ALA A 112 7.15 -1.38 -5.97
C ALA A 112 7.87 -0.02 -5.88
N GLY A 113 7.90 0.80 -6.93
CA GLY A 113 8.55 2.12 -6.92
C GLY A 113 8.06 3.05 -5.82
N GLY A 114 6.79 2.96 -5.41
CA GLY A 114 6.27 3.66 -4.24
C GLY A 114 6.86 3.14 -2.92
N LEU A 115 7.02 1.81 -2.79
CA LEU A 115 7.73 1.21 -1.67
C LEU A 115 9.18 1.70 -1.62
N ALA A 116 9.85 1.73 -2.78
CA ALA A 116 11.22 2.24 -2.88
C ALA A 116 11.32 3.71 -2.46
N ALA A 117 10.38 4.57 -2.90
CA ALA A 117 10.35 5.98 -2.52
C ALA A 117 10.16 6.18 -1.00
N LEU A 118 9.32 5.37 -0.36
CA LEU A 118 9.16 5.38 1.09
C LEU A 118 10.43 4.91 1.82
N GLY A 119 11.15 3.94 1.27
CA GLY A 119 12.45 3.52 1.78
C GLY A 119 13.48 4.63 1.67
N ASP A 120 13.61 5.25 0.50
CA ASP A 120 14.51 6.39 0.27
C ASP A 120 14.21 7.58 1.19
N ALA A 121 12.95 7.79 1.52
CA ALA A 121 12.52 8.84 2.44
C ALA A 121 12.63 8.45 3.94
N GLY A 122 13.04 7.21 4.25
CA GLY A 122 13.21 6.73 5.63
C GLY A 122 11.89 6.42 6.36
N VAL A 123 10.79 6.23 5.62
CA VAL A 123 9.48 5.85 6.21
C VAL A 123 9.44 4.35 6.50
N LEU A 124 9.98 3.54 5.60
CA LEU A 124 10.05 2.08 5.76
C LEU A 124 11.50 1.60 5.76
N PRO A 125 11.85 0.57 6.55
CA PRO A 125 13.22 0.04 6.65
C PRO A 125 13.52 -0.90 5.47
N VAL A 126 13.49 -0.35 4.28
CA VAL A 126 13.81 -1.01 3.02
C VAL A 126 14.70 -0.14 2.17
N ARG A 127 15.71 -0.73 1.56
CA ARG A 127 16.62 -0.09 0.61
C ARG A 127 16.44 -0.70 -0.76
N ALA A 128 16.20 0.12 -1.76
CA ALA A 128 16.09 -0.32 -3.15
C ALA A 128 17.31 0.13 -3.96
N GLU A 129 17.98 -0.80 -4.58
CA GLU A 129 19.17 -0.59 -5.43
C GLU A 129 18.87 -0.92 -6.88
N PRO A 130 19.57 -0.28 -7.84
CA PRO A 130 19.49 -0.69 -9.23
C PRO A 130 19.81 -2.18 -9.39
N GLY A 131 19.05 -2.87 -10.20
CA GLY A 131 19.19 -4.29 -10.50
C GLY A 131 18.99 -4.57 -11.99
N ASP A 132 18.87 -5.83 -12.32
CA ASP A 132 18.73 -6.36 -13.67
C ASP A 132 17.57 -7.39 -13.74
N MET A 133 16.54 -7.17 -12.93
CA MET A 133 15.44 -8.12 -12.81
C MET A 133 14.53 -8.05 -14.04
N GLU A 134 14.24 -9.21 -14.62
CA GLU A 134 13.35 -9.32 -15.78
C GLU A 134 11.89 -9.47 -15.32
N PRO A 135 10.91 -8.95 -16.10
CA PRO A 135 9.50 -9.11 -15.76
C PRO A 135 9.10 -10.57 -15.58
N ALA A 136 8.39 -10.89 -14.50
CA ALA A 136 7.98 -12.26 -14.17
C ALA A 136 6.63 -12.33 -13.46
N HIS A 137 5.91 -13.41 -13.68
CA HIS A 137 4.82 -13.78 -12.78
C HIS A 137 5.39 -14.25 -11.45
N ALA A 138 4.76 -13.85 -10.36
CA ALA A 138 5.23 -14.18 -9.03
C ALA A 138 4.12 -14.70 -8.13
N TYR A 139 4.50 -15.66 -7.30
CA TYR A 139 3.65 -16.27 -6.30
C TYR A 139 4.43 -16.36 -4.99
N ALA A 140 3.83 -15.89 -3.91
CA ALA A 140 4.41 -15.90 -2.59
C ALA A 140 3.38 -16.37 -1.56
N LYS A 141 3.85 -16.81 -0.41
CA LYS A 141 3.03 -17.17 0.74
C LYS A 141 3.23 -16.14 1.84
N LEU A 142 2.13 -15.57 2.33
CA LEU A 142 2.16 -14.59 3.39
C LEU A 142 2.80 -15.14 4.66
N LEU A 143 3.54 -14.28 5.35
CA LEU A 143 4.15 -14.54 6.67
C LEU A 143 3.46 -13.73 7.77
N VAL A 144 2.35 -13.08 7.44
CA VAL A 144 1.59 -12.23 8.36
C VAL A 144 0.82 -13.10 9.36
N PRO A 145 0.86 -12.80 10.67
CA PRO A 145 0.09 -13.52 11.68
C PRO A 145 -1.39 -13.64 11.34
N GLY A 146 -1.91 -14.86 11.35
CA GLY A 146 -3.28 -15.20 10.96
C GLY A 146 -3.49 -15.39 9.46
N GLY A 147 -2.46 -15.18 8.64
CA GLY A 147 -2.49 -15.36 7.19
C GLY A 147 -1.32 -16.19 6.68
N GLU A 148 -0.67 -16.94 7.57
CA GLU A 148 0.50 -17.74 7.21
C GLU A 148 0.14 -18.77 6.14
N GLY A 149 0.84 -18.69 5.01
CA GLY A 149 0.64 -19.59 3.88
C GLY A 149 -0.44 -19.15 2.89
N GLU A 150 -1.22 -18.12 3.18
CA GLU A 150 -2.16 -17.52 2.23
C GLU A 150 -1.42 -16.95 1.02
N LEU A 151 -2.10 -16.99 -0.14
CA LEU A 151 -1.50 -16.63 -1.41
C LEU A 151 -1.39 -15.10 -1.56
N LEU A 152 -0.18 -14.64 -1.90
CA LEU A 152 0.07 -13.36 -2.50
C LEU A 152 0.59 -13.59 -3.93
N ALA A 153 -0.10 -13.07 -4.93
CA ALA A 153 0.28 -13.26 -6.32
C ALA A 153 0.25 -11.95 -7.08
N GLY A 154 1.07 -11.83 -8.10
CA GLY A 154 1.13 -10.65 -8.94
C GLY A 154 2.11 -10.78 -10.08
N TYR A 155 2.48 -9.63 -10.62
CA TYR A 155 3.46 -9.51 -11.68
C TYR A 155 4.60 -8.62 -11.21
N GLN A 156 5.81 -9.12 -11.25
CA GLN A 156 7.01 -8.35 -10.94
C GLN A 156 7.47 -7.64 -12.21
N MET A 157 7.54 -6.31 -12.15
CA MET A 157 7.91 -5.46 -13.27
C MET A 157 8.75 -4.28 -12.76
N HIS A 158 9.75 -4.62 -11.95
CA HIS A 158 10.73 -3.68 -11.43
C HIS A 158 12.12 -4.21 -11.69
N ALA A 159 13.04 -3.32 -11.99
CA ALA A 159 14.46 -3.67 -12.18
C ALA A 159 15.26 -3.60 -10.88
N GLU A 160 14.71 -2.96 -9.85
CA GLU A 160 15.38 -2.77 -8.57
C GLU A 160 15.43 -4.06 -7.76
N ARG A 161 16.44 -4.16 -6.90
CA ARG A 161 16.56 -5.14 -5.82
C ARG A 161 16.26 -4.47 -4.50
N TYR A 162 15.37 -5.07 -3.71
CA TYR A 162 14.93 -4.57 -2.42
C TYR A 162 15.60 -5.34 -1.30
N TYR A 163 16.21 -4.65 -0.36
CA TYR A 163 16.88 -5.22 0.81
C TYR A 163 16.22 -4.71 2.08
N LEU A 164 15.82 -5.62 2.95
CA LEU A 164 15.21 -5.31 4.23
C LEU A 164 16.30 -5.16 5.30
N ASP A 165 16.20 -4.13 6.16
CA ASP A 165 17.11 -3.97 7.29
C ASP A 165 17.01 -5.15 8.28
N ASN A 166 15.81 -5.74 8.37
CA ASN A 166 15.55 -6.96 9.12
C ASN A 166 14.73 -7.93 8.28
N PRO A 167 15.28 -9.09 7.89
CA PRO A 167 14.57 -10.09 7.08
C PRO A 167 13.26 -10.62 7.71
N ARG A 168 13.11 -10.51 9.04
CA ARG A 168 11.87 -10.90 9.73
C ARG A 168 10.68 -9.98 9.40
N ASN A 169 10.96 -8.83 8.80
CA ASN A 169 9.95 -7.89 8.34
C ASN A 169 9.43 -8.22 6.93
N ALA A 170 9.83 -9.34 6.33
CA ALA A 170 9.28 -9.77 5.06
C ALA A 170 7.76 -9.98 5.17
N LEU A 171 7.02 -9.48 4.18
CA LEU A 171 5.58 -9.68 4.07
C LEU A 171 5.26 -11.13 3.70
N ALA A 172 6.04 -11.70 2.81
CA ALA A 172 5.81 -13.03 2.27
C ALA A 172 7.13 -13.76 1.93
N CYS A 173 7.03 -15.07 1.70
CA CYS A 173 8.09 -15.93 1.23
C CYS A 173 7.77 -16.41 -0.19
N MET A 174 8.72 -16.29 -1.12
CA MET A 174 8.54 -16.65 -2.52
C MET A 174 8.31 -18.14 -2.73
N SER A 175 7.38 -18.46 -3.62
CA SER A 175 7.18 -19.81 -4.17
C SER A 175 7.58 -19.86 -5.66
N ALA A 176 7.45 -18.73 -6.38
CA ALA A 176 7.91 -18.56 -7.76
C ALA A 176 8.09 -17.07 -8.04
N GLY A 177 9.01 -16.73 -8.95
CA GLY A 177 9.47 -15.36 -9.17
C GLY A 177 10.72 -15.06 -8.36
N TYR A 178 11.15 -13.79 -8.32
CA TYR A 178 12.39 -13.41 -7.66
C TYR A 178 12.20 -12.61 -6.35
N GLY A 179 10.98 -12.12 -6.07
CA GLY A 179 10.68 -11.38 -4.84
C GLY A 179 11.44 -10.07 -4.73
N ASN A 180 11.91 -9.80 -3.52
CA ASN A 180 12.61 -8.55 -3.22
C ASN A 180 13.91 -8.37 -4.03
N ASN A 181 14.75 -9.40 -4.12
CA ASN A 181 16.11 -9.25 -4.69
C ASN A 181 16.59 -10.45 -5.53
N GLY A 182 15.80 -11.51 -5.62
CA GLY A 182 16.17 -12.75 -6.34
C GLY A 182 17.13 -13.66 -5.58
N GLU A 183 17.49 -13.34 -4.34
CA GLU A 183 18.55 -14.04 -3.59
C GLU A 183 18.02 -14.67 -2.29
N ASP A 184 17.24 -13.93 -1.51
CA ASP A 184 16.86 -14.33 -0.14
C ASP A 184 15.48 -15.01 -0.05
N GLY A 185 14.74 -15.08 -1.15
CA GLY A 185 13.42 -15.70 -1.20
C GLY A 185 12.32 -14.92 -0.47
N THR A 186 12.57 -13.65 -0.12
CA THR A 186 11.57 -12.80 0.52
C THR A 186 10.77 -12.00 -0.50
N GLU A 187 9.57 -11.57 -0.10
CA GLU A 187 8.71 -10.67 -0.86
C GLU A 187 8.14 -9.59 0.07
N GLY A 188 8.27 -8.34 -0.38
CA GLY A 188 7.69 -7.20 0.30
C GLY A 188 8.25 -6.94 1.70
N VAL A 189 7.57 -6.08 2.43
CA VAL A 189 7.89 -5.71 3.81
C VAL A 189 6.62 -5.50 4.62
N ARG A 190 6.64 -5.83 5.91
CA ARG A 190 5.59 -5.50 6.85
C ARG A 190 6.16 -4.95 8.14
N ILE A 191 5.69 -3.75 8.54
CA ILE A 191 5.99 -3.12 9.84
C ILE A 191 4.68 -2.60 10.42
N ASN A 192 4.27 -3.11 11.57
CA ASN A 192 2.98 -2.75 12.16
C ASN A 192 1.85 -2.92 11.13
N ASN A 193 1.12 -1.84 10.80
CA ASN A 193 0.08 -1.78 9.78
C ASN A 193 0.57 -1.21 8.45
N ALA A 194 1.87 -1.13 8.23
CA ALA A 194 2.47 -0.79 6.94
C ALA A 194 2.83 -2.06 6.16
N TYR A 195 2.34 -2.15 4.95
CA TYR A 195 2.49 -3.27 4.03
C TYR A 195 3.11 -2.77 2.73
N GLY A 196 4.25 -3.31 2.36
CA GLY A 196 4.90 -3.05 1.08
C GLY A 196 4.99 -4.33 0.27
N THR A 197 4.79 -4.26 -1.04
CA THR A 197 4.94 -5.39 -1.97
C THR A 197 5.63 -4.94 -3.24
N THR A 198 6.40 -5.83 -3.86
CA THR A 198 6.97 -5.60 -5.19
C THR A 198 6.03 -6.00 -6.32
N LEU A 199 4.87 -6.58 -5.98
CA LEU A 199 3.94 -7.18 -6.92
C LEU A 199 2.91 -6.17 -7.44
N HIS A 200 2.82 -6.07 -8.77
CA HIS A 200 1.83 -5.27 -9.48
C HIS A 200 0.60 -6.08 -9.89
N GLY A 201 -0.41 -5.37 -10.41
CA GLY A 201 -1.55 -5.87 -11.12
C GLY A 201 -2.72 -6.39 -10.29
N PRO A 202 -3.49 -5.54 -9.68
CA PRO A 202 -3.44 -5.00 -8.33
C PRO A 202 -3.22 -6.12 -7.31
N ALA A 203 -2.29 -5.95 -6.37
CA ALA A 203 -1.95 -6.97 -5.38
C ALA A 203 -3.18 -7.44 -4.58
N LEU A 204 -4.07 -6.53 -4.22
CA LEU A 204 -5.28 -6.85 -3.45
C LEU A 204 -6.31 -7.68 -4.23
N MET A 205 -6.32 -7.62 -5.57
CA MET A 205 -7.19 -8.47 -6.40
C MET A 205 -6.79 -9.95 -6.34
N ARG A 206 -5.50 -10.20 -6.10
CA ARG A 206 -4.91 -11.56 -6.12
C ARG A 206 -4.57 -12.08 -4.73
N SER A 207 -4.83 -11.32 -3.69
CA SER A 207 -4.70 -11.72 -2.31
C SER A 207 -5.91 -11.25 -1.51
N ARG A 208 -6.95 -12.09 -1.50
CA ARG A 208 -8.20 -11.82 -0.77
C ARG A 208 -7.92 -11.60 0.71
N TRP A 209 -7.07 -12.44 1.29
CA TRP A 209 -6.70 -12.34 2.70
C TRP A 209 -6.04 -10.98 3.02
N LEU A 210 -5.12 -10.50 2.16
CA LEU A 210 -4.46 -9.21 2.39
C LEU A 210 -5.47 -8.06 2.30
N LEU A 211 -6.42 -8.11 1.37
CA LEU A 211 -7.49 -7.11 1.26
C LEU A 211 -8.33 -7.05 2.54
N GLU A 212 -8.81 -8.20 3.00
CA GLU A 212 -9.60 -8.32 4.24
C GLU A 212 -8.79 -7.85 5.45
N ARG A 213 -7.50 -8.21 5.53
CA ARG A 213 -6.61 -7.80 6.61
C ARG A 213 -6.42 -6.29 6.68
N LEU A 214 -6.23 -5.61 5.55
CA LEU A 214 -6.13 -4.14 5.54
C LEU A 214 -7.42 -3.50 6.03
N ALA A 215 -8.58 -4.00 5.59
CA ALA A 215 -9.87 -3.52 6.05
C ALA A 215 -10.07 -3.76 7.56
N ASP A 216 -9.70 -4.94 8.07
CA ASP A 216 -9.74 -5.26 9.49
C ASP A 216 -8.85 -4.34 10.33
N ASP A 217 -7.64 -4.05 9.87
CA ASP A 217 -6.72 -3.17 10.58
C ASP A 217 -7.24 -1.72 10.63
N ILE A 218 -7.87 -1.25 9.55
CA ILE A 218 -8.55 0.06 9.51
C ILE A 218 -9.68 0.11 10.52
N LEU A 219 -10.56 -0.88 10.53
CA LEU A 219 -11.74 -0.92 11.43
C LEU A 219 -11.32 -1.10 12.89
N ARG A 220 -10.29 -1.91 13.16
CA ARG A 220 -9.74 -2.11 14.51
C ARG A 220 -9.17 -0.81 15.09
N ARG A 221 -8.42 -0.06 14.29
CA ARG A 221 -7.92 1.26 14.70
C ARG A 221 -9.04 2.20 15.13
N ARG A 222 -10.20 2.11 14.50
CA ARG A 222 -11.38 2.92 14.80
C ARG A 222 -12.22 2.40 15.96
N GLY A 223 -11.91 1.22 16.51
CA GLY A 223 -12.71 0.56 17.53
C GLY A 223 -14.05 -0.01 16.98
N GLU A 224 -14.12 -0.22 15.67
CA GLU A 224 -15.33 -0.69 14.96
C GLU A 224 -15.21 -2.18 14.54
N SER A 225 -14.24 -2.92 15.06
CA SER A 225 -14.05 -4.33 14.75
C SER A 225 -15.24 -5.17 15.24
N GLY A 226 -16.04 -5.66 14.30
CA GLY A 226 -17.14 -6.60 14.53
C GLY A 226 -16.69 -8.06 14.55
N VAL A 227 -15.46 -8.35 14.97
CA VAL A 227 -14.98 -9.72 15.15
C VAL A 227 -14.83 -9.92 16.66
N ASP A 228 -15.84 -10.57 17.26
CA ASP A 228 -15.69 -11.20 18.56
C ASP A 228 -14.54 -12.21 18.45
N ASP A 229 -13.50 -12.01 19.25
CA ASP A 229 -12.47 -13.03 19.51
C ASP A 229 -13.16 -14.23 20.17
N ALA A 230 -13.47 -15.24 19.36
CA ALA A 230 -13.97 -16.55 19.82
C ALA A 230 -12.90 -17.62 19.63
#